data_0fdb5249cda65f111a6cc473f8bd7534
#
_entry.id   0fdb5249cda65f111a6cc473f8bd7534
#
_cell.length_a   1.000
_cell.length_b   1.000
_cell.length_c   1.000
_cell.angle_alpha   90.00
_cell.angle_beta   90.00
_cell.angle_gamma   90.00
#
_symmetry.space_group_name_H-M   'P 1'
#
loop_
_entity.id
_entity.type
_entity.pdbx_description
1 polymer ?
#
loop_
_entity_poly.entity_id
_entity_poly.type
_entity_poly.pdbx_seq_one_letter_code
_entity_poly.pdbx_strand_id
1 'polypeptide(L)'
;HLELITAHASVSREAAALLTELGFAARSIDRGANTVLYFKKSEAIEDFLTKIGAPCAAMDIMSAKVEKSMNNSINRKVNCDTANADKVVAAAQEQIDAIRRIERDYGLDVLPEKLQSAALLRIANPEASLADLATLSYPPVTKSCLNYRLKKLMEFHMDD
;
A
#
# COMPACT_ATOMS: atom_id res chain seq x y z
N HIS A 1 -21.35 -0.88 12.29
CA HIS A 1 -22.49 -1.80 12.50
C HIS A 1 -23.63 -1.05 13.19
N LEU A 2 -24.86 -1.50 12.99
CA LEU A 2 -26.07 -1.02 13.66
C LEU A 2 -26.51 -2.08 14.65
N GLU A 3 -26.85 -1.68 15.88
CA GLU A 3 -27.33 -2.56 16.94
C GLU A 3 -28.74 -2.11 17.40
N LEU A 4 -29.65 -3.07 17.55
CA LEU A 4 -30.95 -2.90 18.20
C LEU A 4 -30.88 -3.69 19.50
N ILE A 5 -30.91 -3.00 20.63
CA ILE A 5 -30.74 -3.58 21.96
C ILE A 5 -32.10 -3.65 22.64
N THR A 6 -32.47 -4.82 23.09
CA THR A 6 -33.71 -5.07 23.83
C THR A 6 -33.47 -5.80 25.15
N ALA A 7 -34.18 -5.41 26.21
CA ALA A 7 -34.10 -6.04 27.53
C ALA A 7 -35.00 -7.26 27.64
N HIS A 8 -35.97 -7.44 26.73
CA HIS A 8 -36.95 -8.50 26.78
C HIS A 8 -36.80 -9.45 25.58
N ALA A 9 -36.63 -10.74 25.86
CA ALA A 9 -36.44 -11.77 24.81
C ALA A 9 -37.66 -11.94 23.88
N SER A 10 -38.88 -11.64 24.33
CA SER A 10 -40.06 -11.62 23.48
C SER A 10 -40.00 -10.55 22.42
N VAL A 11 -39.63 -9.31 22.81
CA VAL A 11 -39.49 -8.17 21.92
C VAL A 11 -38.38 -8.41 20.91
N SER A 12 -37.27 -9.00 21.35
CA SER A 12 -36.16 -9.36 20.45
C SER A 12 -36.60 -10.37 19.38
N ARG A 13 -37.37 -11.38 19.74
CA ARG A 13 -37.91 -12.39 18.81
C ARG A 13 -38.85 -11.78 17.78
N GLU A 14 -39.78 -10.93 18.24
CA GLU A 14 -40.71 -10.22 17.38
C GLU A 14 -39.98 -9.30 16.42
N ALA A 15 -39.00 -8.51 16.90
CA ALA A 15 -38.19 -7.65 16.09
C ALA A 15 -37.40 -8.45 15.04
N ALA A 16 -36.82 -9.59 15.41
CA ALA A 16 -36.10 -10.46 14.48
C ALA A 16 -37.03 -11.03 13.39
N ALA A 17 -38.27 -11.43 13.75
CA ALA A 17 -39.25 -11.91 12.80
C ALA A 17 -39.65 -10.80 11.80
N LEU A 18 -40.00 -9.61 12.29
CA LEU A 18 -40.32 -8.46 11.45
C LEU A 18 -39.18 -8.08 10.51
N LEU A 19 -37.93 -8.07 11.01
CA LEU A 19 -36.76 -7.80 10.16
C LEU A 19 -36.64 -8.83 9.05
N THR A 20 -36.89 -10.11 9.35
CA THR A 20 -36.83 -11.19 8.35
C THR A 20 -37.94 -11.03 7.30
N GLU A 21 -39.17 -10.68 7.69
CA GLU A 21 -40.28 -10.40 6.77
C GLU A 21 -39.97 -9.20 5.85
N LEU A 22 -39.25 -8.19 6.38
CA LEU A 22 -38.82 -7.03 5.62
C LEU A 22 -37.60 -7.29 4.74
N GLY A 23 -37.04 -8.52 4.76
CA GLY A 23 -35.91 -8.93 3.96
C GLY A 23 -34.56 -8.63 4.59
N PHE A 24 -34.48 -8.27 5.89
CA PHE A 24 -33.23 -7.98 6.59
C PHE A 24 -32.71 -9.18 7.37
N ALA A 25 -31.53 -9.66 7.06
CA ALA A 25 -30.85 -10.73 7.79
C ALA A 25 -30.07 -10.15 9.00
N ALA A 26 -30.78 -9.85 10.10
CA ALA A 26 -30.13 -9.46 11.34
C ALA A 26 -29.52 -10.69 12.05
N ARG A 27 -28.35 -10.45 12.69
CA ARG A 27 -27.75 -11.44 13.59
C ARG A 27 -28.16 -11.13 15.03
N SER A 28 -28.28 -12.17 15.87
CA SER A 28 -28.61 -12.04 17.29
C SER A 28 -27.44 -12.49 18.14
N ILE A 29 -27.20 -11.78 19.25
CA ILE A 29 -26.25 -12.15 20.30
C ILE A 29 -26.81 -11.72 21.66
N ASP A 30 -26.64 -12.57 22.67
CA ASP A 30 -26.97 -12.21 24.05
C ASP A 30 -25.80 -11.53 24.72
N ARG A 31 -26.05 -10.36 25.31
CA ARG A 31 -25.04 -9.54 26.00
C ARG A 31 -25.56 -9.22 27.43
N GLY A 32 -25.19 -10.06 28.37
CA GLY A 32 -25.70 -9.98 29.73
C GLY A 32 -27.22 -10.26 29.80
N ALA A 33 -27.99 -9.30 30.33
CA ALA A 33 -29.47 -9.40 30.39
C ALA A 33 -30.18 -8.96 29.10
N ASN A 34 -29.44 -8.47 28.11
CA ASN A 34 -29.99 -7.91 26.88
C ASN A 34 -29.73 -8.81 25.68
N THR A 35 -30.67 -8.83 24.75
CA THR A 35 -30.47 -9.42 23.41
C THR A 35 -30.25 -8.30 22.44
N VAL A 36 -29.17 -8.43 21.62
CA VAL A 36 -28.74 -7.47 20.61
C VAL A 36 -28.95 -8.07 19.23
N LEU A 37 -29.79 -7.43 18.42
CA LEU A 37 -29.88 -7.69 16.98
C LEU A 37 -28.96 -6.72 16.24
N TYR A 38 -28.18 -7.21 15.29
CA TYR A 38 -27.22 -6.34 14.63
C TYR A 38 -27.01 -6.63 13.15
N PHE A 39 -26.62 -5.56 12.41
CA PHE A 39 -26.22 -5.61 11.02
C PHE A 39 -24.73 -5.25 10.89
N LYS A 40 -24.01 -6.01 10.08
CA LYS A 40 -22.58 -5.73 9.77
C LYS A 40 -22.38 -5.05 8.43
N LYS A 41 -23.24 -5.37 7.46
CA LYS A 41 -23.10 -4.84 6.09
C LYS A 41 -23.69 -3.43 6.02
N SER A 42 -22.92 -2.47 5.50
CA SER A 42 -23.37 -1.07 5.37
C SER A 42 -24.58 -0.94 4.47
N GLU A 43 -24.67 -1.72 3.38
CA GLU A 43 -25.84 -1.72 2.50
C GLU A 43 -27.14 -2.08 3.24
N ALA A 44 -27.08 -3.13 4.06
CA ALA A 44 -28.24 -3.53 4.86
C ALA A 44 -28.63 -2.48 5.92
N ILE A 45 -27.66 -1.69 6.43
CA ILE A 45 -27.92 -0.61 7.37
C ILE A 45 -28.54 0.59 6.63
N GLU A 46 -28.02 0.95 5.47
CA GLU A 46 -28.52 2.02 4.60
C GLU A 46 -29.99 1.75 4.18
N ASP A 47 -30.27 0.52 3.73
CA ASP A 47 -31.62 0.08 3.36
C ASP A 47 -32.58 0.07 4.55
N PHE A 48 -32.12 -0.42 5.71
CA PHE A 48 -32.92 -0.44 6.93
C PHE A 48 -33.27 0.97 7.38
N LEU A 49 -32.30 1.87 7.47
CA LEU A 49 -32.52 3.26 7.87
C LEU A 49 -33.47 3.99 6.92
N THR A 50 -33.35 3.76 5.63
CA THR A 50 -34.27 4.32 4.64
C THR A 50 -35.69 3.80 4.86
N LYS A 51 -35.86 2.51 5.13
CA LYS A 51 -37.15 1.86 5.30
C LYS A 51 -37.89 2.27 6.57
N ILE A 52 -37.14 2.58 7.65
CA ILE A 52 -37.72 3.10 8.90
C ILE A 52 -37.96 4.62 8.89
N GLY A 53 -37.73 5.29 7.77
CA GLY A 53 -37.96 6.74 7.63
C GLY A 53 -36.83 7.63 8.12
N ALA A 54 -35.61 7.12 8.19
CA ALA A 54 -34.38 7.85 8.55
C ALA A 54 -33.40 8.02 7.36
N PRO A 55 -33.83 8.56 6.20
CA PRO A 55 -33.00 8.63 5.00
C PRO A 55 -31.76 9.53 5.19
N CYS A 56 -31.84 10.57 6.03
CA CYS A 56 -30.66 11.42 6.31
C CYS A 56 -29.54 10.61 6.97
N ALA A 57 -29.86 9.76 7.94
CA ALA A 57 -28.87 8.88 8.58
C ALA A 57 -28.29 7.84 7.59
N ALA A 58 -29.09 7.36 6.63
CA ALA A 58 -28.59 6.50 5.57
C ALA A 58 -27.60 7.25 4.67
N MET A 59 -27.87 8.51 4.31
CA MET A 59 -26.97 9.34 3.52
C MET A 59 -25.67 9.64 4.26
N ASP A 60 -25.70 9.88 5.56
CA ASP A 60 -24.51 10.09 6.39
C ASP A 60 -23.58 8.86 6.36
N ILE A 61 -24.15 7.65 6.43
CA ILE A 61 -23.40 6.40 6.34
C ILE A 61 -22.77 6.24 4.94
N MET A 62 -23.53 6.55 3.88
CA MET A 62 -23.01 6.53 2.50
C MET A 62 -21.84 7.49 2.33
N SER A 63 -21.97 8.72 2.83
CA SER A 63 -20.91 9.74 2.78
C SER A 63 -19.66 9.30 3.53
N ALA A 64 -19.80 8.80 4.75
CA ALA A 64 -18.69 8.28 5.54
C ALA A 64 -17.99 7.07 4.87
N LYS A 65 -18.73 6.23 4.16
CA LYS A 65 -18.20 5.10 3.37
C LYS A 65 -17.35 5.58 2.20
N VAL A 66 -17.81 6.62 1.48
CA VAL A 66 -17.08 7.22 0.37
C VAL A 66 -15.78 7.85 0.88
N GLU A 67 -15.84 8.67 1.92
CA GLU A 67 -14.66 9.29 2.54
C GLU A 67 -13.63 8.25 3.00
N LYS A 68 -14.09 7.19 3.67
CA LYS A 68 -13.21 6.10 4.11
C LYS A 68 -12.57 5.38 2.93
N SER A 69 -13.30 5.16 1.85
CA SER A 69 -12.78 4.54 0.62
C SER A 69 -11.72 5.41 -0.04
N MET A 70 -11.97 6.73 -0.13
CA MET A 70 -11.02 7.70 -0.67
C MET A 70 -9.74 7.76 0.17
N ASN A 71 -9.86 7.88 1.48
CA ASN A 71 -8.72 7.91 2.39
C ASN A 71 -7.90 6.62 2.32
N ASN A 72 -8.55 5.46 2.26
CA ASN A 72 -7.87 4.19 2.10
C ASN A 72 -7.12 4.09 0.77
N SER A 73 -7.71 4.61 -0.32
CA SER A 73 -7.07 4.64 -1.64
C SER A 73 -5.83 5.54 -1.63
N ILE A 74 -5.95 6.75 -1.06
CA ILE A 74 -4.83 7.69 -0.91
C ILE A 74 -3.71 7.08 -0.08
N ASN A 75 -4.04 6.52 1.09
CA ASN A 75 -3.05 5.91 1.98
C ASN A 75 -2.32 4.73 1.30
N ARG A 76 -3.04 3.88 0.54
CA ARG A 76 -2.41 2.79 -0.22
C ARG A 76 -1.46 3.32 -1.28
N LYS A 77 -1.84 4.39 -1.98
CA LYS A 77 -0.98 5.01 -3.00
C LYS A 77 0.28 5.60 -2.36
N VAL A 78 0.11 6.40 -1.30
CA VAL A 78 1.25 6.98 -0.56
C VAL A 78 2.19 5.89 -0.04
N ASN A 79 1.66 4.85 0.61
CA ASN A 79 2.48 3.76 1.12
C ASN A 79 3.22 3.02 0.00
N CYS A 80 2.59 2.83 -1.16
CA CYS A 80 3.22 2.21 -2.32
C CYS A 80 4.35 3.08 -2.87
N ASP A 81 4.11 4.38 -3.03
CA ASP A 81 5.09 5.34 -3.56
C ASP A 81 6.30 5.46 -2.60
N THR A 82 6.04 5.54 -1.28
CA THR A 82 7.10 5.56 -0.26
C THR A 82 7.93 4.27 -0.29
N ALA A 83 7.29 3.10 -0.29
CA ALA A 83 8.01 1.82 -0.33
C ALA A 83 8.84 1.64 -1.62
N ASN A 84 8.39 2.22 -2.74
CA ASN A 84 9.15 2.22 -3.99
C ASN A 84 10.35 3.17 -3.91
N ALA A 85 10.18 4.36 -3.32
CA ALA A 85 11.27 5.32 -3.10
C ALA A 85 12.34 4.71 -2.18
N ASP A 86 11.95 4.10 -1.06
CA ASP A 86 12.86 3.45 -0.12
C ASP A 86 13.69 2.35 -0.79
N LYS A 87 13.07 1.53 -1.65
CA LYS A 87 13.79 0.50 -2.43
C LYS A 87 14.81 1.11 -3.40
N VAL A 88 14.47 2.22 -4.04
CA VAL A 88 15.39 2.91 -4.96
C VAL A 88 16.59 3.45 -4.19
N VAL A 89 16.37 4.08 -3.04
CA VAL A 89 17.44 4.61 -2.18
C VAL A 89 18.32 3.48 -1.64
N ALA A 90 17.75 2.42 -1.12
CA ALA A 90 18.50 1.27 -0.61
C ALA A 90 19.37 0.63 -1.70
N ALA A 91 18.80 0.38 -2.88
CA ALA A 91 19.55 -0.17 -4.01
C ALA A 91 20.67 0.77 -4.49
N ALA A 92 20.44 2.07 -4.48
CA ALA A 92 21.47 3.06 -4.82
C ALA A 92 22.62 3.04 -3.82
N GLN A 93 22.32 2.94 -2.54
CA GLN A 93 23.33 2.88 -1.48
C GLN A 93 24.17 1.60 -1.58
N GLU A 94 23.57 0.45 -1.79
CA GLU A 94 24.29 -0.82 -2.00
C GLU A 94 25.25 -0.72 -3.21
N GLN A 95 24.81 -0.10 -4.30
CA GLN A 95 25.63 0.12 -5.48
C GLN A 95 26.82 1.04 -5.19
N ILE A 96 26.59 2.16 -4.48
CA ILE A 96 27.63 3.11 -4.10
C ILE A 96 28.66 2.46 -3.17
N ASP A 97 28.21 1.68 -2.19
CA ASP A 97 29.09 1.00 -1.24
C ASP A 97 29.97 -0.05 -1.96
N ALA A 98 29.40 -0.78 -2.93
CA ALA A 98 30.18 -1.69 -3.77
C ALA A 98 31.23 -0.95 -4.62
N ILE A 99 30.85 0.15 -5.26
CA ILE A 99 31.78 0.95 -6.08
C ILE A 99 32.90 1.54 -5.23
N ARG A 100 32.59 2.11 -4.07
CA ARG A 100 33.59 2.66 -3.14
C ARG A 100 34.55 1.59 -2.60
N ARG A 101 34.07 0.36 -2.41
CA ARG A 101 34.92 -0.78 -2.05
C ARG A 101 35.91 -1.08 -3.17
N ILE A 102 35.45 -1.16 -4.44
CA ILE A 102 36.34 -1.38 -5.59
C ILE A 102 37.34 -0.25 -5.72
N GLU A 103 36.90 1.01 -5.59
CA GLU A 103 37.77 2.19 -5.66
C GLU A 103 38.89 2.16 -4.61
N ARG A 104 38.55 1.81 -3.37
CA ARG A 104 39.52 1.74 -2.26
C ARG A 104 40.50 0.58 -2.40
N ASP A 105 40.01 -0.59 -2.82
CA ASP A 105 40.78 -1.83 -2.78
C ASP A 105 41.62 -2.03 -4.06
N TYR A 106 41.13 -1.55 -5.22
CA TYR A 106 41.73 -1.80 -6.53
C TYR A 106 41.90 -0.55 -7.41
N GLY A 107 41.19 0.55 -7.12
CA GLY A 107 41.03 1.67 -8.02
C GLY A 107 39.93 1.41 -9.09
N LEU A 108 39.36 2.48 -9.64
CA LEU A 108 38.35 2.36 -10.70
C LEU A 108 38.92 2.11 -12.09
N ASP A 109 40.20 2.34 -12.28
CA ASP A 109 40.95 2.16 -13.53
C ASP A 109 41.14 0.68 -13.92
N VAL A 110 40.99 -0.24 -12.97
CA VAL A 110 40.98 -1.69 -13.26
C VAL A 110 39.69 -2.16 -13.96
N LEU A 111 38.65 -1.33 -13.93
CA LEU A 111 37.37 -1.65 -14.52
C LEU A 111 37.35 -1.40 -16.03
N PRO A 112 36.65 -2.23 -16.81
CA PRO A 112 36.36 -1.90 -18.20
C PRO A 112 35.66 -0.54 -18.31
N GLU A 113 35.99 0.25 -19.32
CA GLU A 113 35.51 1.62 -19.54
C GLU A 113 33.99 1.80 -19.32
N LYS A 114 33.18 0.83 -19.80
CA LYS A 114 31.73 0.85 -19.65
C LYS A 114 31.24 0.67 -18.19
N LEU A 115 31.98 -0.07 -17.37
CA LEU A 115 31.71 -0.24 -15.95
C LEU A 115 32.24 0.96 -15.16
N GLN A 116 33.41 1.47 -15.48
CA GLN A 116 33.96 2.69 -14.89
C GLN A 116 33.02 3.88 -15.09
N SER A 117 32.55 4.10 -16.33
CA SER A 117 31.56 5.15 -16.62
C SER A 117 30.28 5.02 -15.82
N ALA A 118 29.76 3.79 -15.64
CA ALA A 118 28.56 3.53 -14.84
C ALA A 118 28.82 3.79 -13.35
N ALA A 119 30.00 3.43 -12.83
CA ALA A 119 30.41 3.68 -11.45
C ALA A 119 30.49 5.19 -11.15
N LEU A 120 31.18 5.94 -11.97
CA LEU A 120 31.31 7.39 -11.82
C LEU A 120 29.95 8.09 -11.91
N LEU A 121 29.10 7.66 -12.84
CA LEU A 121 27.77 8.22 -13.01
C LEU A 121 26.90 7.99 -11.76
N ARG A 122 26.96 6.81 -11.13
CA ARG A 122 26.22 6.50 -9.89
C ARG A 122 26.76 7.31 -8.72
N ILE A 123 28.07 7.44 -8.54
CA ILE A 123 28.66 8.25 -7.45
C ILE A 123 28.27 9.72 -7.59
N ALA A 124 28.29 10.25 -8.82
CA ALA A 124 27.93 11.64 -9.09
C ALA A 124 26.42 11.93 -8.87
N ASN A 125 25.57 10.91 -8.94
CA ASN A 125 24.11 11.04 -8.83
C ASN A 125 23.53 9.97 -7.87
N PRO A 126 23.77 10.07 -6.56
CA PRO A 126 23.43 9.04 -5.59
C PRO A 126 21.92 8.82 -5.44
N GLU A 127 21.11 9.88 -5.61
CA GLU A 127 19.66 9.83 -5.43
C GLU A 127 18.89 9.54 -6.73
N ALA A 128 19.58 9.56 -7.88
CA ALA A 128 18.93 9.37 -9.17
C ALA A 128 18.41 7.94 -9.35
N SER A 129 17.21 7.81 -9.92
CA SER A 129 16.69 6.50 -10.30
C SER A 129 17.49 5.89 -11.45
N LEU A 130 17.39 4.57 -11.62
CA LEU A 130 18.05 3.90 -12.77
C LEU A 130 17.60 4.43 -14.13
N ALA A 131 16.37 4.96 -14.23
CA ALA A 131 15.86 5.54 -15.46
C ALA A 131 16.53 6.89 -15.73
N ASP A 132 16.65 7.74 -14.71
CA ASP A 132 17.31 9.03 -14.82
C ASP A 132 18.80 8.88 -15.15
N LEU A 133 19.49 7.97 -14.45
CA LEU A 133 20.89 7.65 -14.73
C LEU A 133 21.10 7.14 -16.17
N ALA A 134 20.18 6.33 -16.69
CA ALA A 134 20.29 5.82 -18.05
C ALA A 134 20.21 6.93 -19.10
N THR A 135 19.42 7.99 -18.83
CA THR A 135 19.36 9.18 -19.69
C THR A 135 20.56 10.10 -19.53
N LEU A 136 21.13 10.17 -18.33
CA LEU A 136 22.32 10.98 -18.03
C LEU A 136 23.62 10.36 -18.55
N SER A 137 23.61 9.06 -18.91
CA SER A 137 24.80 8.43 -19.46
C SER A 137 25.14 8.94 -20.85
N TYR A 138 26.43 8.97 -21.19
CA TYR A 138 26.89 9.37 -22.54
C TYR A 138 27.74 8.25 -23.15
N PRO A 139 27.35 7.66 -24.30
CA PRO A 139 26.00 7.83 -24.92
C PRO A 139 24.86 7.29 -24.05
N PRO A 140 23.62 7.79 -24.21
CA PRO A 140 22.47 7.31 -23.45
C PRO A 140 22.27 5.80 -23.62
N VAL A 141 21.93 5.12 -22.52
CA VAL A 141 21.72 3.66 -22.51
C VAL A 141 20.31 3.33 -22.02
N THR A 142 19.87 2.09 -22.22
CA THR A 142 18.63 1.64 -21.63
C THR A 142 18.78 1.39 -20.12
N LYS A 143 17.68 1.54 -19.36
CA LYS A 143 17.62 1.21 -17.94
C LYS A 143 18.15 -0.21 -17.66
N SER A 144 17.81 -1.17 -18.51
CA SER A 144 18.25 -2.56 -18.37
C SER A 144 19.77 -2.70 -18.56
N CYS A 145 20.34 -2.00 -19.52
CA CYS A 145 21.79 -1.98 -19.77
C CYS A 145 22.55 -1.39 -18.57
N LEU A 146 22.09 -0.27 -18.05
CA LEU A 146 22.70 0.36 -16.87
C LEU A 146 22.57 -0.52 -15.63
N ASN A 147 21.40 -1.09 -15.39
CA ASN A 147 21.19 -2.02 -14.29
C ASN A 147 22.14 -3.23 -14.36
N TYR A 148 22.33 -3.81 -15.53
CA TYR A 148 23.30 -4.88 -15.75
C TYR A 148 24.73 -4.45 -15.39
N ARG A 149 25.16 -3.23 -15.80
CA ARG A 149 26.49 -2.72 -15.47
C ARG A 149 26.68 -2.52 -13.97
N LEU A 150 25.69 -1.92 -13.29
CA LEU A 150 25.74 -1.71 -11.84
C LEU A 150 25.70 -3.03 -11.06
N LYS A 151 24.95 -4.02 -11.54
CA LYS A 151 24.94 -5.36 -10.95
C LYS A 151 26.31 -6.04 -11.09
N LYS A 152 26.95 -5.90 -12.24
CA LYS A 152 28.34 -6.39 -12.45
C LYS A 152 29.34 -5.74 -11.50
N LEU A 153 29.18 -4.46 -11.16
CA LEU A 153 30.00 -3.79 -10.16
C LEU A 153 29.79 -4.34 -8.75
N MET A 154 28.55 -4.68 -8.40
CA MET A 154 28.24 -5.30 -7.10
C MET A 154 28.79 -6.72 -6.98
N GLU A 155 28.87 -7.45 -8.08
CA GLU A 155 29.40 -8.82 -8.18
C GLU A 155 30.92 -8.84 -8.50
N PHE A 156 31.56 -7.69 -8.58
CA PHE A 156 32.97 -7.61 -8.97
C PHE A 156 33.88 -8.19 -7.87
N HIS A 157 34.63 -9.20 -8.25
CA HIS A 157 35.75 -9.75 -7.51
C HIS A 157 36.94 -9.83 -8.48
N MET A 158 38.13 -9.45 -8.03
CA MET A 158 39.33 -9.80 -8.76
C MET A 158 39.62 -11.28 -8.47
N ASP A 159 39.55 -12.09 -9.50
CA ASP A 159 40.11 -13.44 -9.41
C ASP A 159 41.63 -13.30 -9.26
N ASP A 160 42.22 -13.89 -8.22
CA ASP A 160 43.64 -13.97 -7.95
C ASP A 160 44.41 -14.71 -9.06
#